data_a43a4fdbab71cfb229cbf7943113f94a
#
_entry.id   a43a4fdbab71cfb229cbf7943113f94a
#
_cell.length_a   1.000
_cell.length_b   1.000
_cell.length_c   1.000
_cell.angle_alpha   90.00
_cell.angle_beta   90.00
_cell.angle_gamma   90.00
#
_symmetry.space_group_name_H-M   'P 1'
#
loop_
_entity.id
_entity.type
_entity.pdbx_description
1 polymer ?
#
loop_
_entity_poly.entity_id
_entity_poly.type
_entity_poly.pdbx_seq_one_letter_code
_entity_poly.pdbx_strand_id
1 'polypeptide(L)'
;MLGVLKALFGRRGAQASPQEAVACLNRGAVLVDVREQGEFARGHVQGALNIPLGELRASGTALLDARLPAGTREVVLVCQSGMRSRVAQAILSGDPARTYLNLAGGMVAWQSHGLPIARHD
;
A
#
# COMPACT_ATOMS: atom_id res chain seq x y z
N MET A 1 -7.55 20.07 0.74
CA MET A 1 -7.58 18.61 0.96
C MET A 1 -6.76 17.86 -0.10
N LEU A 2 -7.11 18.01 -1.36
CA LEU A 2 -6.40 17.32 -2.44
C LEU A 2 -4.91 17.66 -2.46
N GLY A 3 -4.55 18.93 -2.24
CA GLY A 3 -3.15 19.36 -2.20
C GLY A 3 -2.37 18.74 -1.05
N VAL A 4 -3.03 18.52 0.09
CA VAL A 4 -2.40 17.88 1.26
C VAL A 4 -2.07 16.43 0.97
N LEU A 5 -3.00 15.70 0.32
CA LEU A 5 -2.77 14.30 -0.05
C LEU A 5 -1.62 14.18 -1.06
N LYS A 6 -1.55 15.08 -2.04
CA LYS A 6 -0.44 15.10 -2.98
C LYS A 6 0.89 15.36 -2.28
N ALA A 7 0.90 16.27 -1.31
CA ALA A 7 2.11 16.58 -0.56
C ALA A 7 2.60 15.37 0.23
N LEU A 8 1.69 14.56 0.78
CA LEU A 8 2.06 13.33 1.49
C LEU A 8 2.81 12.38 0.57
N PHE A 9 2.30 12.13 -0.63
CA PHE A 9 2.95 11.24 -1.58
C PHE A 9 4.31 11.76 -2.05
N GLY A 10 4.51 13.07 -2.06
CA GLY A 10 5.77 13.66 -2.48
C GLY A 10 6.90 13.55 -1.47
N ARG A 11 6.64 13.05 -0.27
CA ARG A 11 7.63 12.98 0.81
C ARG A 11 8.21 11.57 0.91
N ARG A 12 9.55 11.50 1.02
CA ARG A 12 10.23 10.22 1.24
C ARG A 12 9.79 9.64 2.58
N GLY A 13 9.42 8.35 2.60
CA GLY A 13 8.98 7.68 3.81
C GLY A 13 7.65 8.17 4.35
N ALA A 14 6.84 8.84 3.52
CA ALA A 14 5.57 9.39 3.93
C ALA A 14 4.61 8.31 4.40
N GLN A 15 3.79 8.66 5.40
CA GLN A 15 2.80 7.74 5.97
C GLN A 15 1.41 8.35 5.90
N ALA A 16 0.40 7.48 5.86
CA ALA A 16 -1.00 7.88 5.88
C ALA A 16 -1.70 7.19 7.04
N SER A 17 -2.60 7.91 7.70
CA SER A 17 -3.56 7.29 8.60
C SER A 17 -4.55 6.46 7.78
N PRO A 18 -5.32 5.57 8.44
CA PRO A 18 -6.36 4.83 7.72
C PRO A 18 -7.33 5.74 6.96
N GLN A 19 -7.75 6.84 7.55
CA GLN A 19 -8.66 7.78 6.89
C GLN A 19 -8.02 8.45 5.68
N GLU A 20 -6.75 8.83 5.80
CA GLU A 20 -6.01 9.41 4.68
C GLU A 20 -5.84 8.38 3.56
N ALA A 21 -5.59 7.12 3.92
CA ALA A 21 -5.48 6.05 2.95
C ALA A 21 -6.80 5.87 2.18
N VAL A 22 -7.94 5.87 2.87
CA VAL A 22 -9.24 5.80 2.21
C VAL A 22 -9.40 6.93 1.21
N ALA A 23 -9.03 8.16 1.59
CA ALA A 23 -9.12 9.30 0.70
C ALA A 23 -8.25 9.11 -0.55
N CYS A 24 -7.03 8.58 -0.37
CA CYS A 24 -6.14 8.29 -1.49
C CYS A 24 -6.74 7.24 -2.43
N LEU A 25 -7.29 6.17 -1.87
CA LEU A 25 -7.91 5.11 -2.67
C LEU A 25 -9.12 5.64 -3.44
N ASN A 26 -9.90 6.52 -2.83
CA ASN A 26 -11.06 7.12 -3.48
C ASN A 26 -10.68 8.02 -4.67
N ARG A 27 -9.44 8.51 -4.71
CA ARG A 27 -8.97 9.32 -5.84
C ARG A 27 -8.07 8.54 -6.81
N GLY A 28 -8.05 7.22 -6.71
CA GLY A 28 -7.41 6.36 -7.69
C GLY A 28 -6.11 5.70 -7.27
N ALA A 29 -5.65 5.90 -6.06
CA ALA A 29 -4.49 5.16 -5.56
C ALA A 29 -4.81 3.67 -5.47
N VAL A 30 -3.79 2.84 -5.64
CA VAL A 30 -3.91 1.38 -5.51
C VAL A 30 -3.26 0.95 -4.20
N LEU A 31 -3.93 0.09 -3.46
CA LEU A 31 -3.37 -0.46 -2.23
C LEU A 31 -2.68 -1.79 -2.51
N VAL A 32 -1.42 -1.89 -2.13
CA VAL A 32 -0.63 -3.11 -2.27
C VAL A 32 -0.32 -3.66 -0.88
N ASP A 33 -0.78 -4.87 -0.62
CA ASP A 33 -0.57 -5.58 0.64
C ASP A 33 0.68 -6.44 0.48
N VAL A 34 1.72 -6.14 1.27
CA VAL A 34 3.01 -6.81 1.16
C VAL A 34 3.19 -7.96 2.14
N ARG A 35 2.08 -8.38 2.79
CA ARG A 35 2.10 -9.55 3.67
C ARG A 35 2.16 -10.82 2.84
N GLU A 36 2.37 -11.94 3.53
CA GLU A 36 2.33 -13.25 2.90
C GLU A 36 0.91 -13.59 2.44
N GLN A 37 0.81 -14.44 1.43
CA GLN A 37 -0.47 -14.80 0.83
C GLN A 37 -1.47 -15.34 1.86
N GLY A 38 -1.00 -16.15 2.80
CA GLY A 38 -1.86 -16.71 3.85
C GLY A 38 -2.44 -15.63 4.77
N GLU A 39 -1.64 -14.63 5.11
CA GLU A 39 -2.12 -13.49 5.90
C GLU A 39 -3.19 -12.72 5.12
N PHE A 40 -2.90 -12.46 3.86
CA PHE A 40 -3.81 -11.73 2.97
C PHE A 40 -5.16 -12.45 2.85
N ALA A 41 -5.13 -13.75 2.64
CA ALA A 41 -6.34 -14.54 2.48
C ALA A 41 -7.24 -14.50 3.72
N ARG A 42 -6.65 -14.39 4.91
CA ARG A 42 -7.40 -14.35 6.16
C ARG A 42 -8.10 -13.03 6.43
N GLY A 43 -7.73 -11.99 5.70
CA GLY A 43 -8.38 -10.68 5.83
C GLY A 43 -7.51 -9.60 5.24
N HIS A 44 -8.09 -8.81 4.32
CA HIS A 44 -7.38 -7.74 3.62
C HIS A 44 -8.36 -6.64 3.24
N VAL A 45 -7.83 -5.50 2.84
CA VAL A 45 -8.66 -4.41 2.32
C VAL A 45 -9.22 -4.84 0.96
N GLN A 46 -10.52 -4.71 0.77
CA GLN A 46 -11.14 -5.08 -0.50
C GLN A 46 -10.53 -4.28 -1.64
N GLY A 47 -10.19 -4.98 -2.73
CA GLY A 47 -9.55 -4.35 -3.89
C GLY A 47 -8.04 -4.27 -3.80
N ALA A 48 -7.44 -4.62 -2.67
CA ALA A 48 -5.99 -4.62 -2.52
C ALA A 48 -5.36 -5.73 -3.36
N LEU A 49 -4.18 -5.44 -3.88
CA LEU A 49 -3.35 -6.44 -4.55
C LEU A 49 -2.36 -7.01 -3.54
N ASN A 50 -2.18 -8.31 -3.55
CA ASN A 50 -1.19 -8.95 -2.67
C ASN A 50 0.12 -9.17 -3.44
N ILE A 51 1.14 -8.46 -3.03
CA ILE A 51 2.49 -8.61 -3.58
C ILE A 51 3.45 -8.74 -2.39
N PRO A 52 3.75 -9.97 -1.95
CA PRO A 52 4.58 -10.18 -0.77
C PRO A 52 5.94 -9.50 -0.87
N LEU A 53 6.42 -9.02 0.28
CA LEU A 53 7.69 -8.29 0.35
C LEU A 53 8.85 -9.05 -0.31
N GLY A 54 8.90 -10.38 -0.13
CA GLY A 54 9.95 -11.19 -0.74
C GLY A 54 9.97 -11.09 -2.25
N GLU A 55 8.80 -11.01 -2.87
CA GLU A 55 8.71 -10.84 -4.33
C GLU A 55 9.18 -9.45 -4.76
N LEU A 56 8.86 -8.43 -3.97
CA LEU A 56 9.35 -7.08 -4.26
C LEU A 56 10.86 -6.98 -4.13
N ARG A 57 11.45 -7.67 -3.14
CA ARG A 57 12.91 -7.72 -3.00
C ARG A 57 13.56 -8.35 -4.22
N ALA A 58 12.94 -9.38 -4.78
CA ALA A 58 13.50 -10.12 -5.92
C ALA A 58 13.33 -9.37 -7.24
N SER A 59 12.19 -8.71 -7.43
CA SER A 59 11.79 -8.20 -8.76
C SER A 59 11.66 -6.68 -8.82
N GLY A 60 11.59 -6.00 -7.69
CA GLY A 60 11.49 -4.55 -7.66
C GLY A 60 10.29 -4.00 -8.41
N THR A 61 10.51 -2.87 -9.08
CA THR A 61 9.43 -2.16 -9.80
C THR A 61 8.91 -2.91 -11.01
N ALA A 62 9.68 -3.85 -11.56
CA ALA A 62 9.23 -4.65 -12.71
C ALA A 62 7.97 -5.44 -12.37
N LEU A 63 7.87 -5.96 -11.14
CA LEU A 63 6.70 -6.69 -10.71
C LEU A 63 5.48 -5.77 -10.61
N LEU A 64 5.66 -4.55 -10.14
CA LEU A 64 4.59 -3.57 -10.09
C LEU A 64 4.10 -3.19 -11.48
N ASP A 65 5.03 -3.01 -12.42
CA ASP A 65 4.66 -2.71 -13.80
C ASP A 65 3.76 -3.80 -14.39
N ALA A 66 4.04 -5.07 -14.02
CA ALA A 66 3.27 -6.21 -14.51
C ALA A 66 1.92 -6.36 -13.81
N ARG A 67 1.82 -5.97 -12.54
CA ARG A 67 0.66 -6.28 -11.69
C ARG A 67 -0.31 -5.12 -11.50
N LEU A 68 0.17 -3.88 -11.51
CA LEU A 68 -0.69 -2.73 -11.27
C LEU A 68 -1.45 -2.34 -12.53
N PRO A 69 -2.65 -1.76 -12.37
CA PRO A 69 -3.37 -1.20 -13.52
C PRO A 69 -2.51 -0.16 -14.24
N ALA A 70 -2.62 -0.13 -15.57
CA ALA A 70 -1.90 0.85 -16.37
C ALA A 70 -2.23 2.26 -15.91
N GLY A 71 -1.20 3.11 -15.80
CA GLY A 71 -1.38 4.49 -15.39
C GLY A 71 -1.43 4.71 -13.88
N THR A 72 -1.24 3.66 -13.06
CA THR A 72 -1.18 3.81 -11.62
C THR A 72 0.02 4.68 -11.25
N ARG A 73 -0.23 5.78 -10.54
CA ARG A 73 0.83 6.71 -10.11
C ARG A 73 1.03 6.74 -8.60
N GLU A 74 0.00 6.41 -7.84
CA GLU A 74 0.04 6.49 -6.38
C GLU A 74 -0.30 5.12 -5.79
N VAL A 75 0.55 4.65 -4.88
CA VAL A 75 0.41 3.33 -4.25
C VAL A 75 0.44 3.51 -2.74
N VAL A 76 -0.51 2.90 -2.06
CA VAL A 76 -0.49 2.78 -0.60
C VAL A 76 -0.02 1.38 -0.27
N LEU A 77 1.04 1.28 0.53
CA LEU A 77 1.60 0.01 0.95
C LEU A 77 1.11 -0.34 2.35
N VAL A 78 0.73 -1.59 2.57
CA VAL A 78 0.23 -2.03 3.86
C VAL A 78 0.83 -3.38 4.24
N CYS A 79 1.10 -3.55 5.54
CA CYS A 79 1.39 -4.85 6.14
C CYS A 79 0.60 -4.96 7.45
N GLN A 80 0.97 -5.88 8.34
CA GLN A 80 0.21 -6.08 9.58
C GLN A 80 0.36 -4.88 10.52
N SER A 81 1.59 -4.41 10.75
CA SER A 81 1.85 -3.35 11.73
C SER A 81 2.58 -2.13 11.18
N GLY A 82 2.98 -2.16 9.92
CA GLY A 82 3.67 -1.04 9.26
C GLY A 82 5.15 -1.24 9.00
N MET A 83 5.77 -2.30 9.54
CA MET A 83 7.22 -2.49 9.42
C MET A 83 7.64 -3.04 8.06
N ARG A 84 7.00 -4.12 7.59
CA ARG A 84 7.34 -4.70 6.28
C ARG A 84 7.00 -3.73 5.15
N SER A 85 5.91 -3.00 5.29
CA SER A 85 5.51 -2.02 4.28
C SER A 85 6.48 -0.84 4.20
N ARG A 86 7.10 -0.46 5.33
CA ARG A 86 8.16 0.55 5.31
C ARG A 86 9.39 0.06 4.55
N VAL A 87 9.74 -1.22 4.72
CA VAL A 87 10.84 -1.81 3.97
C VAL A 87 10.52 -1.81 2.48
N ALA A 88 9.30 -2.21 2.12
CA ALA A 88 8.85 -2.16 0.72
C ALA A 88 8.93 -0.74 0.16
N GLN A 89 8.49 0.25 0.94
CA GLN A 89 8.55 1.66 0.54
C GLN A 89 9.99 2.08 0.24
N ALA A 90 10.94 1.67 1.07
CA ALA A 90 12.35 1.98 0.86
C ALA A 90 12.89 1.33 -0.41
N ILE A 91 12.54 0.06 -0.64
CA ILE A 91 12.94 -0.65 -1.87
C ILE A 91 12.43 0.07 -3.12
N LEU A 92 11.22 0.62 -3.06
CA LEU A 92 10.55 1.24 -4.20
C LEU A 92 10.80 2.73 -4.31
N SER A 93 11.56 3.32 -3.40
CA SER A 93 11.74 4.77 -3.32
C SER A 93 12.38 5.41 -4.55
N GLY A 94 13.12 4.64 -5.33
CA GLY A 94 13.76 5.13 -6.56
C GLY A 94 12.88 5.04 -7.80
N ASP A 95 11.64 4.56 -7.67
CA ASP A 95 10.75 4.41 -8.82
C ASP A 95 10.36 5.80 -9.37
N PRO A 96 10.73 6.13 -10.62
CA PRO A 96 10.38 7.43 -11.17
C PRO A 96 8.93 7.51 -11.64
N ALA A 97 8.24 6.38 -11.74
CA ALA A 97 6.88 6.34 -12.30
C ALA A 97 5.80 6.46 -11.24
N ARG A 98 6.12 6.17 -9.97
CA ARG A 98 5.10 6.11 -8.91
C ARG A 98 5.61 6.70 -7.61
N THR A 99 4.68 7.14 -6.79
CA THR A 99 4.95 7.54 -5.41
C THR A 99 4.26 6.57 -4.45
N TYR A 100 4.86 6.40 -3.28
CA TYR A 100 4.46 5.36 -2.33
C TYR A 100 4.18 5.93 -0.96
N LEU A 101 3.09 5.50 -0.36
CA LEU A 101 2.65 5.95 0.96
C LEU A 101 2.49 4.72 1.84
N ASN A 102 3.03 4.74 3.05
CA ASN A 102 2.90 3.64 3.99
C ASN A 102 1.67 3.84 4.86
N LEU A 103 0.80 2.82 4.94
CA LEU A 103 -0.34 2.87 5.85
C LEU A 103 0.17 2.72 7.28
N ALA A 104 0.10 3.80 8.04
CA ALA A 104 0.59 3.85 9.40
C ALA A 104 -0.18 2.86 10.28
N GLY A 105 0.55 2.02 10.99
CA GLY A 105 -0.04 1.00 11.85
C GLY A 105 -0.62 -0.20 11.13
N GLY A 106 -0.57 -0.21 9.80
CA GLY A 106 -0.95 -1.37 8.98
C GLY A 106 -2.39 -1.83 9.17
N MET A 107 -2.60 -3.12 8.99
CA MET A 107 -3.93 -3.72 9.14
C MET A 107 -4.47 -3.61 10.56
N VAL A 108 -3.59 -3.57 11.55
CA VAL A 108 -4.00 -3.35 12.94
C VAL A 108 -4.74 -2.01 13.07
N ALA A 109 -4.14 -0.94 12.54
CA ALA A 109 -4.76 0.38 12.59
C ALA A 109 -6.03 0.45 11.73
N TRP A 110 -5.99 -0.14 10.54
CA TRP A 110 -7.15 -0.21 9.65
C TRP A 110 -8.37 -0.80 10.39
N GLN A 111 -8.18 -1.95 11.02
CA GLN A 111 -9.26 -2.62 11.73
C GLN A 111 -9.69 -1.88 13.00
N SER A 112 -8.74 -1.28 13.73
CA SER A 112 -9.08 -0.55 14.94
C SER A 112 -9.90 0.71 14.65
N HIS A 113 -9.84 1.22 13.42
CA HIS A 113 -10.67 2.33 12.99
C HIS A 113 -12.02 1.86 12.43
N GLY A 114 -12.32 0.58 12.54
CA GLY A 114 -13.61 0.04 12.12
C GLY A 114 -13.77 -0.07 10.61
N LEU A 115 -12.67 -0.02 9.86
CA LEU A 115 -12.74 -0.11 8.40
C LEU A 115 -12.89 -1.57 7.96
N PRO A 116 -13.63 -1.82 6.87
CA PRO A 116 -13.99 -3.19 6.49
C PRO A 116 -12.82 -3.96 5.89
N ILE A 117 -12.89 -5.28 6.07
CA ILE A 117 -11.96 -6.21 5.43
C ILE A 117 -12.73 -7.26 4.65
N ALA A 118 -12.09 -7.81 3.63
CA ALA A 118 -12.59 -8.93 2.84
C ALA A 118 -11.74 -10.16 3.16
N ARG A 119 -12.26 -11.34 2.85
CA ARG A 119 -11.56 -12.60 3.04
C ARG A 119 -11.73 -13.46 1.79
N HIS A 120 -10.70 -14.27 1.54
CA HIS A 120 -10.80 -15.30 0.51
C HIS A 120 -11.09 -16.63 1.21
N ASP A 121 -12.19 -17.24 0.85
CA ASP A 121 -12.57 -18.55 1.40
C ASP A 121 -11.86 -19.68 0.69
#